data_ad7fddc8cec5feb381ec365e5346b0f3
#
_entry.id   ad7fddc8cec5feb381ec365e5346b0f3
#
_cell.length_a   1.000
_cell.length_b   1.000
_cell.length_c   1.000
_cell.angle_alpha   90.00
_cell.angle_beta   90.00
_cell.angle_gamma   90.00
#
_symmetry.space_group_name_H-M   'P 1'
#
loop_
_entity.id
_entity.type
_entity.pdbx_description
1 polymer ?
#
loop_
_entity_poly.entity_id
_entity_poly.type
_entity_poly.pdbx_seq_one_letter_code
_entity_poly.pdbx_strand_id
1 'polypeptide(L)'
;MTIPIINHLDDDAHLKLDEAFKNIGFAYFETQTTWPKILNHAKKFFALPLEEKLKYKYTSTESNTGYQGMIESLTPGTPPDLKEAFNWCKYGDDNKWPDRNFEDVCLEWNLVLDLISKHILRLXEXXLDLPELFLIDKHRESSSTTARMLHYPAWNDRIQENQMRGGEHTDYGTITILFTDENPGLQIKPRETDEWIDAPYIQNTCIVNVGDLLQRWTNDIYVSTPHRVVNEHLNISRYSFPYFVHPRDDVQVDSLVGNQKYETIGAKEYLVWRLNQSY
;
A
#
# COMPACT_ATOMS: atom_id res chain seq x y z
N MET A 1 -5.26 -18.77 -12.26
CA MET A 1 -5.11 -17.33 -12.59
C MET A 1 -3.73 -16.88 -12.10
N THR A 2 -3.02 -16.03 -12.85
CA THR A 2 -1.69 -15.52 -12.47
C THR A 2 -1.71 -13.99 -12.51
N ILE A 3 -0.99 -13.37 -11.59
CA ILE A 3 -0.87 -11.90 -11.56
C ILE A 3 0.04 -11.50 -12.73
N PRO A 4 -0.43 -10.63 -13.65
CA PRO A 4 0.37 -10.27 -14.83
C PRO A 4 1.60 -9.43 -14.47
N ILE A 5 2.65 -9.55 -15.28
CA ILE A 5 3.86 -8.72 -15.18
C ILE A 5 3.80 -7.69 -16.31
N ILE A 6 3.96 -6.42 -15.95
CA ILE A 6 3.86 -5.31 -16.90
C ILE A 6 5.23 -4.62 -16.99
N ASN A 7 5.76 -4.59 -18.18
CA ASN A 7 6.93 -3.76 -18.48
C ASN A 7 6.45 -2.36 -18.86
N HIS A 8 6.84 -1.37 -18.08
CA HIS A 8 6.39 0.00 -18.26
C HIS A 8 6.87 0.65 -19.58
N LEU A 9 7.84 0.02 -20.24
CA LEU A 9 8.37 0.49 -21.53
C LEU A 9 7.62 -0.06 -22.74
N ASP A 10 6.72 -1.01 -22.52
CA ASP A 10 5.91 -1.56 -23.61
C ASP A 10 4.89 -0.53 -24.11
N ASP A 11 4.71 -0.44 -25.43
CA ASP A 11 3.72 0.47 -26.01
C ASP A 11 2.30 0.19 -25.53
N ASP A 12 2.01 -1.08 -25.19
CA ASP A 12 0.70 -1.53 -24.71
C ASP A 12 0.61 -1.65 -23.18
N ALA A 13 1.58 -1.09 -22.43
CA ALA A 13 1.59 -1.18 -20.96
C ALA A 13 0.27 -0.69 -20.33
N HIS A 14 -0.31 0.40 -20.88
CA HIS A 14 -1.58 0.94 -20.39
C HIS A 14 -2.74 -0.05 -20.56
N LEU A 15 -2.78 -0.80 -21.68
CA LEU A 15 -3.83 -1.78 -21.93
C LEU A 15 -3.69 -2.99 -21.01
N LYS A 16 -2.45 -3.44 -20.77
CA LYS A 16 -2.17 -4.56 -19.85
C LYS A 16 -2.55 -4.19 -18.42
N LEU A 17 -2.24 -2.96 -18.01
CA LEU A 17 -2.59 -2.47 -16.67
C LEU A 17 -4.11 -2.36 -16.51
N ASP A 18 -4.80 -1.82 -17.49
CA ASP A 18 -6.25 -1.71 -17.53
C ASP A 18 -6.92 -3.10 -17.36
N GLU A 19 -6.46 -4.07 -18.15
CA GLU A 19 -6.96 -5.45 -18.06
C GLU A 19 -6.70 -6.06 -16.67
N ALA A 20 -5.50 -5.87 -16.14
CA ALA A 20 -5.13 -6.36 -14.81
C ALA A 20 -6.02 -5.75 -13.72
N PHE A 21 -6.24 -4.43 -13.78
CA PHE A 21 -7.03 -3.72 -12.77
C PHE A 21 -8.53 -4.06 -12.83
N LYS A 22 -9.06 -4.35 -14.03
CA LYS A 22 -10.46 -4.79 -14.21
C LYS A 22 -10.71 -6.19 -13.68
N ASN A 23 -9.77 -7.10 -13.88
CA ASN A 23 -9.99 -8.53 -13.62
C ASN A 23 -9.44 -8.99 -12.26
N ILE A 24 -8.22 -8.57 -11.93
CA ILE A 24 -7.49 -9.06 -10.76
C ILE A 24 -7.31 -7.97 -9.69
N GLY A 25 -7.24 -6.70 -10.12
CA GLY A 25 -6.93 -5.58 -9.23
C GLY A 25 -5.46 -5.50 -8.81
N PHE A 26 -4.59 -6.38 -9.34
CA PHE A 26 -3.17 -6.49 -9.00
C PHE A 26 -2.34 -6.72 -10.26
N ALA A 27 -1.12 -6.17 -10.26
CA ALA A 27 -0.12 -6.43 -11.29
C ALA A 27 1.28 -6.33 -10.69
N TYR A 28 2.23 -7.08 -11.25
CA TYR A 28 3.65 -6.77 -11.06
C TYR A 28 4.04 -5.71 -12.08
N PHE A 29 4.83 -4.75 -11.64
CA PHE A 29 5.30 -3.65 -12.49
C PHE A 29 6.83 -3.68 -12.48
N GLU A 30 7.45 -3.88 -13.64
CA GLU A 30 8.90 -3.96 -13.73
C GLU A 30 9.53 -2.62 -13.37
N THR A 31 10.57 -2.67 -12.56
CA THR A 31 11.33 -1.49 -12.16
C THR A 31 12.83 -1.79 -12.28
N GLN A 32 13.64 -0.76 -12.42
CA GLN A 32 15.09 -0.91 -12.35
C GLN A 32 15.61 -0.42 -10.99
N THR A 33 14.72 -0.30 -10.03
CA THR A 33 15.02 0.27 -8.73
C THR A 33 15.57 -0.79 -7.79
N THR A 34 16.70 -0.48 -7.17
CA THR A 34 17.22 -1.24 -6.04
C THR A 34 16.85 -0.50 -4.75
N TRP A 35 16.51 -1.26 -3.71
CA TRP A 35 16.01 -0.70 -2.47
C TRP A 35 16.73 -1.20 -1.20
N PRO A 36 17.99 -1.68 -1.28
CA PRO A 36 18.68 -2.20 -0.09
C PRO A 36 18.92 -1.14 0.98
N LYS A 37 19.02 0.14 0.61
CA LYS A 37 19.27 1.23 1.56
C LYS A 37 18.10 1.37 2.54
N ILE A 38 16.85 1.46 2.03
CA ILE A 38 15.66 1.58 2.89
C ILE A 38 15.44 0.29 3.70
N LEU A 39 15.66 -0.88 3.11
CA LEU A 39 15.55 -2.17 3.81
C LEU A 39 16.54 -2.24 4.98
N ASN A 40 17.78 -1.80 4.78
CA ASN A 40 18.79 -1.81 5.85
C ASN A 40 18.40 -0.86 7.00
N HIS A 41 17.79 0.29 6.67
CA HIS A 41 17.31 1.22 7.70
C HIS A 41 16.12 0.62 8.46
N ALA A 42 15.19 -0.03 7.77
CA ALA A 42 14.08 -0.73 8.41
C ALA A 42 14.59 -1.81 9.39
N LYS A 43 15.54 -2.64 8.93
CA LYS A 43 16.12 -3.70 9.78
C LYS A 43 16.76 -3.11 11.04
N LYS A 44 17.52 -2.02 10.92
CA LYS A 44 18.16 -1.36 12.07
C LYS A 44 17.10 -0.79 13.03
N PHE A 45 16.08 -0.12 12.51
CA PHE A 45 15.03 0.50 13.32
C PHE A 45 14.23 -0.56 14.09
N PHE A 46 13.76 -1.60 13.39
CA PHE A 46 12.93 -2.63 14.04
C PHE A 46 13.73 -3.51 15.01
N ALA A 47 15.06 -3.55 14.90
CA ALA A 47 15.93 -4.24 15.86
C ALA A 47 16.13 -3.45 17.17
N LEU A 48 15.73 -2.19 17.22
CA LEU A 48 15.83 -1.39 18.46
C LEU A 48 14.94 -1.97 19.57
N PRO A 49 15.32 -1.78 20.86
CA PRO A 49 14.44 -2.13 21.95
C PRO A 49 13.09 -1.42 21.82
N LEU A 50 12.03 -2.07 22.29
CA LEU A 50 10.66 -1.51 22.19
C LEU A 50 10.58 -0.09 22.78
N GLU A 51 11.21 0.16 23.92
CA GLU A 51 11.20 1.48 24.56
C GLU A 51 11.79 2.58 23.66
N GLU A 52 12.77 2.24 22.83
CA GLU A 52 13.36 3.20 21.89
C GLU A 52 12.38 3.47 20.72
N LYS A 53 11.76 2.42 20.18
CA LYS A 53 10.77 2.56 19.10
C LYS A 53 9.56 3.38 19.56
N LEU A 54 9.12 3.19 20.80
CA LEU A 54 7.95 3.90 21.37
C LEU A 54 8.15 5.42 21.49
N LYS A 55 9.37 5.91 21.43
CA LYS A 55 9.63 7.36 21.37
C LYS A 55 9.03 8.02 20.13
N TYR A 56 8.81 7.24 19.09
CA TYR A 56 8.30 7.66 17.78
C TYR A 56 6.91 7.12 17.52
N LYS A 57 6.16 6.81 18.57
CA LYS A 57 4.90 6.08 18.41
C LYS A 57 3.85 6.85 17.61
N TYR A 58 3.06 6.12 16.90
CA TYR A 58 1.86 6.57 16.21
C TYR A 58 0.89 7.21 17.22
N THR A 59 0.28 8.32 16.86
CA THR A 59 -0.57 9.08 17.77
C THR A 59 -2.03 9.19 17.32
N SER A 60 -2.30 9.19 16.01
CA SER A 60 -3.69 9.34 15.54
C SER A 60 -3.86 8.87 14.11
N THR A 61 -5.10 8.52 13.77
CA THR A 61 -5.50 8.19 12.39
C THR A 61 -5.43 9.42 11.47
N GLU A 62 -5.52 10.62 12.03
CA GLU A 62 -5.45 11.86 11.24
C GLU A 62 -4.05 12.10 10.69
N SER A 63 -3.02 11.90 11.51
CA SER A 63 -1.63 12.07 11.06
C SER A 63 -1.10 10.84 10.34
N ASN A 64 -1.50 9.66 10.79
CA ASN A 64 -1.10 8.36 10.26
C ASN A 64 0.43 8.21 10.13
N THR A 65 1.18 8.73 11.10
CA THR A 65 2.66 8.71 11.10
C THR A 65 3.21 8.11 12.39
N GLY A 66 4.41 7.56 12.30
CA GLY A 66 5.14 7.03 13.44
C GLY A 66 5.13 5.52 13.57
N TYR A 67 5.66 5.04 14.68
CA TYR A 67 5.81 3.60 14.98
C TYR A 67 4.51 3.01 15.52
N GLN A 68 4.11 1.90 14.94
CA GLN A 68 3.01 1.06 15.40
C GLN A 68 3.57 -0.30 15.79
N GLY A 69 3.39 -0.67 17.04
CA GLY A 69 3.64 -2.04 17.49
C GLY A 69 2.50 -2.95 17.04
N MET A 70 2.37 -4.10 17.65
CA MET A 70 1.31 -5.08 17.31
C MET A 70 -0.04 -4.64 17.89
N ILE A 71 -0.60 -3.56 17.35
CA ILE A 71 -1.87 -2.98 17.81
C ILE A 71 -2.95 -2.92 16.71
N GLU A 72 -2.54 -3.01 15.44
CA GLU A 72 -3.45 -2.92 14.30
C GLU A 72 -4.04 -4.29 13.98
N SER A 73 -5.36 -4.35 13.77
CA SER A 73 -6.04 -5.53 13.25
C SER A 73 -6.67 -5.16 11.90
N LEU A 74 -6.16 -5.71 10.82
CA LEU A 74 -6.69 -5.43 9.48
C LEU A 74 -8.06 -6.09 9.25
N THR A 75 -8.31 -7.22 9.94
CA THR A 75 -9.62 -7.88 9.89
C THR A 75 -10.38 -7.53 11.18
N PRO A 76 -11.46 -6.75 11.10
CA PRO A 76 -12.19 -6.36 12.31
C PRO A 76 -12.63 -7.56 13.16
N GLY A 77 -12.45 -7.46 14.48
CA GLY A 77 -12.85 -8.50 15.41
C GLY A 77 -11.84 -9.61 15.63
N THR A 78 -10.65 -9.53 15.02
CA THR A 78 -9.57 -10.50 15.27
C THR A 78 -8.50 -9.90 16.20
N PRO A 79 -7.63 -10.73 16.80
CA PRO A 79 -6.49 -10.21 17.54
C PRO A 79 -5.57 -9.37 16.66
N PRO A 80 -4.76 -8.47 17.26
CA PRO A 80 -3.82 -7.68 16.46
C PRO A 80 -2.90 -8.55 15.62
N ASP A 81 -2.62 -8.06 14.42
CA ASP A 81 -1.72 -8.75 13.48
C ASP A 81 -0.29 -8.85 14.03
N LEU A 82 0.41 -9.92 13.65
CA LEU A 82 1.80 -10.17 14.06
C LEU A 82 2.75 -9.35 13.19
N LYS A 83 2.63 -8.02 13.32
CA LYS A 83 3.47 -7.09 12.55
C LYS A 83 3.71 -5.82 13.34
N GLU A 84 4.78 -5.14 13.00
CA GLU A 84 5.04 -3.78 13.45
C GLU A 84 5.31 -2.91 12.24
N ALA A 85 5.06 -1.61 12.36
CA ALA A 85 5.14 -0.69 11.24
C ALA A 85 5.77 0.64 11.63
N PHE A 86 6.32 1.34 10.65
CA PHE A 86 6.69 2.74 10.79
C PHE A 86 6.16 3.49 9.56
N ASN A 87 5.31 4.49 9.80
CA ASN A 87 4.62 5.27 8.75
C ASN A 87 5.19 6.68 8.66
N TRP A 88 5.21 7.22 7.44
CA TRP A 88 5.50 8.64 7.23
C TRP A 88 4.77 9.14 6.00
N CYS A 89 4.50 10.45 5.98
CA CYS A 89 3.87 11.16 4.87
C CYS A 89 4.85 12.23 4.37
N LYS A 90 5.30 12.15 3.13
CA LYS A 90 6.30 13.08 2.59
C LYS A 90 5.88 14.55 2.75
N TYR A 91 4.61 14.84 2.55
CA TYR A 91 4.07 16.19 2.63
C TYR A 91 3.24 16.44 3.90
N GLY A 92 3.41 15.55 4.90
CA GLY A 92 2.77 15.71 6.21
C GLY A 92 3.68 16.42 7.19
N ASP A 93 3.09 17.15 8.13
CA ASP A 93 3.81 17.98 9.09
C ASP A 93 4.12 17.25 10.42
N ASP A 94 3.60 16.03 10.59
CA ASP A 94 3.64 15.34 11.89
C ASP A 94 4.50 14.07 11.89
N ASN A 95 5.52 14.02 11.01
CA ASN A 95 6.43 12.87 10.93
C ASN A 95 7.29 12.74 12.22
N LYS A 96 7.54 11.51 12.62
CA LYS A 96 8.24 11.17 13.88
C LYS A 96 9.65 10.63 13.60
N TRP A 97 10.51 11.44 13.01
CA TRP A 97 11.84 10.97 12.55
C TRP A 97 12.76 10.61 13.72
N PRO A 98 13.37 9.41 13.73
CA PRO A 98 14.38 9.06 14.73
C PRO A 98 15.62 9.94 14.68
N ASP A 99 16.09 10.26 13.47
CA ASP A 99 17.22 11.15 13.25
C ASP A 99 17.21 11.65 11.80
N ARG A 100 18.12 12.58 11.51
CA ARG A 100 18.22 13.19 10.18
C ARG A 100 18.54 12.18 9.09
N ASN A 101 19.42 11.22 9.37
CA ASN A 101 19.79 10.20 8.38
C ASN A 101 18.61 9.29 8.03
N PHE A 102 17.78 8.96 9.02
CA PHE A 102 16.57 8.18 8.81
C PHE A 102 15.60 8.96 7.91
N GLU A 103 15.37 10.24 8.22
CA GLU A 103 14.54 11.14 7.41
C GLU A 103 15.05 11.19 5.97
N ASP A 104 16.34 11.46 5.76
CA ASP A 104 16.94 11.60 4.43
C ASP A 104 16.72 10.32 3.59
N VAL A 105 16.91 9.13 4.18
CA VAL A 105 16.71 7.86 3.48
C VAL A 105 15.24 7.65 3.12
N CYS A 106 14.32 7.99 4.03
CA CYS A 106 12.88 7.88 3.75
C CYS A 106 12.44 8.84 2.64
N LEU A 107 12.93 10.07 2.66
CA LEU A 107 12.59 11.06 1.62
C LEU A 107 13.23 10.71 0.27
N GLU A 108 14.45 10.17 0.26
CA GLU A 108 15.08 9.65 -0.96
C GLU A 108 14.23 8.50 -1.55
N TRP A 109 13.73 7.60 -0.69
CA TRP A 109 12.84 6.51 -1.12
C TRP A 109 11.53 7.05 -1.70
N ASN A 110 10.97 8.11 -1.11
CA ASN A 110 9.77 8.76 -1.66
C ASN A 110 9.97 9.26 -3.11
N LEU A 111 11.17 9.73 -3.48
CA LEU A 111 11.39 10.19 -4.86
C LEU A 111 11.20 9.06 -5.86
N VAL A 112 11.66 7.86 -5.51
CA VAL A 112 11.49 6.66 -6.34
C VAL A 112 10.00 6.30 -6.44
N LEU A 113 9.31 6.25 -5.29
CA LEU A 113 7.90 5.88 -5.22
C LEU A 113 7.02 6.88 -5.98
N ASP A 114 7.33 8.18 -5.88
CA ASP A 114 6.61 9.24 -6.60
C ASP A 114 6.74 9.08 -8.11
N LEU A 115 7.95 8.72 -8.60
CA LEU A 115 8.16 8.51 -10.03
C LEU A 115 7.32 7.32 -10.54
N ILE A 116 7.34 6.21 -9.79
CA ILE A 116 6.56 5.03 -10.15
C ILE A 116 5.06 5.36 -10.10
N SER A 117 4.59 6.03 -9.03
CA SER A 117 3.17 6.36 -8.89
C SER A 117 2.68 7.27 -10.03
N LYS A 118 3.46 8.30 -10.37
CA LYS A 118 3.11 9.20 -11.49
C LYS A 118 3.02 8.44 -12.81
N HIS A 119 3.94 7.50 -13.04
CA HIS A 119 3.90 6.70 -14.26
C HIS A 119 2.63 5.86 -14.31
N ILE A 120 2.30 5.17 -13.21
CA ILE A 120 1.10 4.33 -13.13
C ILE A 120 -0.17 5.19 -13.29
N LEU A 121 -0.24 6.35 -12.64
CA LEU A 121 -1.38 7.27 -12.78
C LEU A 121 -1.55 7.72 -14.24
N ARG A 122 -0.45 7.97 -14.96
CA ARG A 122 -0.51 8.28 -16.41
C ARG A 122 -1.04 7.12 -17.23
N LEU A 123 -0.62 5.92 -16.94
CA LEU A 123 -1.20 4.75 -17.61
C LEU A 123 -2.71 4.63 -17.33
N UNK A 124 -3.19 4.93 -16.13
CA UNK A 124 -4.45 4.92 -15.80
C UNK A 124 -5.13 5.89 -16.54
N GLU A 125 -4.59 7.19 -16.65
CA GLU A 125 -5.25 8.25 -17.45
C GLU A 125 -5.52 7.83 -18.91
N UNK A 126 -4.75 7.09 -19.41
CA UNK A 126 -4.80 6.62 -20.62
C UNK A 126 -5.82 5.68 -20.80
N UNK A 127 -6.11 4.86 -19.90
CA UNK A 127 -7.03 3.89 -19.91
C UNK A 127 -8.38 4.34 -19.74
N LEU A 128 -8.52 5.29 -18.96
CA LEU A 128 -9.85 5.84 -18.58
C LEU A 128 -10.32 7.01 -19.46
N ASP A 129 -9.56 7.34 -20.48
CA ASP A 129 -9.82 8.46 -21.39
C ASP A 129 -9.93 9.80 -20.65
N LEU A 130 -9.08 10.01 -19.65
CA LEU A 130 -9.03 11.23 -18.85
C LEU A 130 -8.06 12.26 -19.47
N PRO A 131 -8.26 13.56 -19.21
CA PRO A 131 -7.28 14.56 -19.64
C PRO A 131 -5.89 14.27 -19.07
N GLU A 132 -4.85 14.61 -19.83
CA GLU A 132 -3.47 14.48 -19.37
C GLU A 132 -3.27 15.20 -18.04
N LEU A 133 -2.57 14.54 -17.10
CA LEU A 133 -2.25 15.03 -15.75
C LEU A 133 -3.47 15.14 -14.83
N PHE A 134 -4.64 14.67 -15.22
CA PHE A 134 -5.85 14.76 -14.40
C PHE A 134 -5.66 14.05 -13.04
N LEU A 135 -5.24 12.80 -13.05
CA LEU A 135 -4.99 12.06 -11.81
C LEU A 135 -3.74 12.57 -11.09
N ILE A 136 -2.70 12.88 -11.85
CA ILE A 136 -1.45 13.41 -11.28
C ILE A 136 -1.73 14.68 -10.47
N ASP A 137 -2.50 15.62 -11.04
CA ASP A 137 -2.81 16.89 -10.36
C ASP A 137 -3.64 16.68 -9.09
N LYS A 138 -4.49 15.65 -9.07
CA LYS A 138 -5.28 15.33 -7.87
C LYS A 138 -4.43 14.68 -6.76
N HIS A 139 -3.28 14.10 -7.12
CA HIS A 139 -2.40 13.42 -6.17
C HIS A 139 -1.14 14.21 -5.81
N ARG A 140 -0.90 15.33 -6.52
CA ARG A 140 0.33 16.13 -6.32
C ARG A 140 0.41 16.64 -4.88
N GLU A 141 1.55 16.35 -4.22
CA GLU A 141 1.83 16.85 -2.87
C GLU A 141 0.75 16.49 -1.83
N SER A 142 0.15 15.31 -1.99
CA SER A 142 -0.86 14.85 -1.04
C SER A 142 -0.25 14.53 0.33
N SER A 143 -0.77 15.19 1.37
CA SER A 143 -0.42 14.91 2.77
C SER A 143 -1.01 13.58 3.27
N SER A 144 -1.95 13.00 2.52
CA SER A 144 -2.56 11.72 2.85
C SER A 144 -1.88 10.53 2.18
N THR A 145 -0.92 10.78 1.27
CA THR A 145 -0.10 9.70 0.68
C THR A 145 0.91 9.23 1.72
N THR A 146 0.82 7.96 2.12
CA THR A 146 1.59 7.38 3.22
C THR A 146 2.57 6.32 2.71
N ALA A 147 3.84 6.47 3.07
CA ALA A 147 4.83 5.40 2.92
C ALA A 147 4.95 4.66 4.25
N ARG A 148 5.14 3.36 4.19
CA ARG A 148 5.19 2.50 5.37
C ARG A 148 6.31 1.49 5.24
N MET A 149 7.07 1.27 6.33
CA MET A 149 7.91 0.09 6.51
C MET A 149 7.12 -0.90 7.35
N LEU A 150 7.03 -2.14 6.93
CA LEU A 150 6.41 -3.23 7.68
C LEU A 150 7.45 -4.28 8.01
N HIS A 151 7.42 -4.76 9.24
CA HIS A 151 8.21 -5.88 9.72
C HIS A 151 7.28 -6.93 10.31
N TYR A 152 7.33 -8.11 9.75
CA TYR A 152 6.65 -9.31 10.27
C TYR A 152 7.74 -10.14 10.95
N PRO A 153 7.88 -10.07 12.28
CA PRO A 153 8.98 -10.78 12.95
C PRO A 153 8.86 -12.29 12.86
N ALA A 154 10.00 -12.98 12.93
CA ALA A 154 9.98 -14.42 13.13
C ALA A 154 9.28 -14.69 14.47
N TRP A 155 8.35 -15.64 14.49
CA TRP A 155 7.48 -15.87 15.64
C TRP A 155 7.49 -17.35 15.99
N ASN A 156 7.90 -17.69 17.20
CA ASN A 156 8.01 -19.06 17.67
C ASN A 156 7.04 -19.39 18.82
N ASP A 157 6.29 -18.38 19.26
CA ASP A 157 5.31 -18.56 20.33
C ASP A 157 3.95 -18.97 19.76
N ARG A 158 3.07 -19.41 20.66
CA ARG A 158 1.70 -19.74 20.31
C ARG A 158 0.98 -18.48 19.79
N ILE A 159 0.28 -18.62 18.70
CA ILE A 159 -0.57 -17.56 18.15
C ILE A 159 -2.01 -17.73 18.66
N GLN A 160 -2.74 -16.65 18.76
CA GLN A 160 -4.14 -16.65 19.15
C GLN A 160 -5.01 -17.18 17.99
N GLU A 161 -6.20 -17.66 18.33
CA GLU A 161 -7.16 -18.08 17.31
C GLU A 161 -7.48 -16.91 16.37
N ASN A 162 -7.43 -17.15 15.07
CA ASN A 162 -7.67 -16.16 14.00
C ASN A 162 -6.64 -15.01 13.94
N GLN A 163 -5.53 -15.10 14.67
CA GLN A 163 -4.45 -14.12 14.57
C GLN A 163 -3.62 -14.39 13.32
N MET A 164 -3.36 -13.35 12.53
CA MET A 164 -2.61 -13.43 11.26
C MET A 164 -1.35 -12.57 11.33
N ARG A 165 -0.42 -12.76 10.40
CA ARG A 165 0.67 -11.79 10.17
C ARG A 165 0.10 -10.49 9.59
N GLY A 166 -0.80 -10.60 8.62
CA GLY A 166 -1.59 -9.49 8.12
C GLY A 166 -2.96 -10.01 7.72
N GLY A 167 -3.99 -9.59 8.43
CA GLY A 167 -5.37 -10.05 8.21
C GLY A 167 -5.90 -9.68 6.83
N GLU A 168 -6.97 -10.35 6.41
CA GLU A 168 -7.64 -10.05 5.14
C GLU A 168 -8.16 -8.62 5.13
N HIS A 169 -7.81 -7.87 4.09
CA HIS A 169 -8.23 -6.47 3.93
C HIS A 169 -8.12 -6.03 2.48
N THR A 170 -8.67 -4.85 2.19
CA THR A 170 -8.42 -4.10 0.96
C THR A 170 -7.72 -2.80 1.32
N ASP A 171 -6.98 -2.22 0.38
CA ASP A 171 -6.33 -0.92 0.58
C ASP A 171 -7.32 0.22 0.34
N TYR A 172 -7.12 1.34 1.03
CA TYR A 172 -8.14 2.40 1.11
C TYR A 172 -8.00 3.48 0.01
N GLY A 173 -6.80 3.66 -0.53
CA GLY A 173 -6.47 4.78 -1.43
C GLY A 173 -6.79 4.56 -2.90
N THR A 174 -6.03 5.25 -3.74
CA THR A 174 -6.12 5.11 -5.20
C THR A 174 -5.41 3.84 -5.66
N ILE A 175 -4.12 3.77 -5.42
CA ILE A 175 -3.29 2.58 -5.69
C ILE A 175 -2.31 2.38 -4.54
N THR A 176 -1.82 1.16 -4.41
CA THR A 176 -0.69 0.85 -3.54
C THR A 176 0.46 0.34 -4.40
N ILE A 177 1.67 0.83 -4.13
CA ILE A 177 2.91 0.32 -4.72
C ILE A 177 3.64 -0.41 -3.60
N LEU A 178 3.89 -1.71 -3.78
CA LEU A 178 4.44 -2.56 -2.72
C LEU A 178 5.75 -3.18 -3.16
N PHE A 179 6.81 -2.88 -2.42
CA PHE A 179 8.08 -3.62 -2.50
C PHE A 179 8.14 -4.61 -1.34
N THR A 180 8.61 -5.83 -1.60
CA THR A 180 8.76 -6.85 -0.56
C THR A 180 10.15 -7.47 -0.65
N ASP A 181 10.65 -7.98 0.47
CA ASP A 181 11.81 -8.86 0.42
C ASP A 181 11.42 -10.22 -0.19
N GLU A 182 12.39 -11.10 -0.35
CA GLU A 182 12.20 -12.40 -1.01
C GLU A 182 11.36 -13.40 -0.19
N ASN A 183 10.99 -13.05 1.06
CA ASN A 183 10.29 -13.96 1.95
C ASN A 183 8.79 -14.02 1.61
N PRO A 184 8.21 -15.24 1.50
CA PRO A 184 6.83 -15.40 1.03
C PRO A 184 5.78 -15.01 2.06
N GLY A 185 4.53 -15.07 1.66
CA GLY A 185 3.39 -14.94 2.56
C GLY A 185 2.24 -14.07 2.04
N LEU A 186 2.48 -13.22 1.04
CA LEU A 186 1.40 -12.40 0.47
C LEU A 186 0.49 -13.27 -0.40
N GLN A 187 -0.81 -13.18 -0.14
CA GLN A 187 -1.87 -13.82 -0.96
C GLN A 187 -2.92 -12.80 -1.34
N ILE A 188 -3.48 -12.96 -2.51
CA ILE A 188 -4.61 -12.15 -3.01
C ILE A 188 -5.80 -13.05 -3.31
N LYS A 189 -7.03 -12.49 -3.31
CA LYS A 189 -8.27 -13.24 -3.52
C LYS A 189 -9.06 -12.61 -4.67
N PRO A 190 -8.72 -12.94 -5.93
CA PRO A 190 -9.43 -12.36 -7.07
C PRO A 190 -10.93 -12.69 -7.04
N ARG A 191 -11.75 -11.70 -7.36
CA ARG A 191 -13.22 -11.80 -7.35
C ARG A 191 -13.72 -12.96 -8.21
N GLU A 192 -13.10 -13.18 -9.37
CA GLU A 192 -13.55 -14.17 -10.35
C GLU A 192 -13.47 -15.60 -9.82
N THR A 193 -12.39 -15.92 -9.12
CA THR A 193 -12.18 -17.29 -8.61
C THR A 193 -12.62 -17.46 -7.16
N ASP A 194 -12.62 -16.39 -6.40
CA ASP A 194 -12.85 -16.40 -4.93
C ASP A 194 -11.90 -17.36 -4.19
N GLU A 195 -10.72 -17.61 -4.77
CA GLU A 195 -9.68 -18.49 -4.20
C GLU A 195 -8.42 -17.68 -3.90
N TRP A 196 -7.73 -18.01 -2.81
CA TRP A 196 -6.47 -17.38 -2.47
C TRP A 196 -5.36 -17.86 -3.40
N ILE A 197 -4.64 -16.92 -3.99
CA ILE A 197 -3.46 -17.22 -4.82
C ILE A 197 -2.24 -16.47 -4.25
N ASP A 198 -1.08 -17.11 -4.32
CA ASP A 198 0.16 -16.49 -3.85
C ASP A 198 0.61 -15.36 -4.77
N ALA A 199 1.15 -14.31 -4.16
CA ALA A 199 1.83 -13.22 -4.86
C ALA A 199 3.32 -13.25 -4.46
N PRO A 200 4.12 -14.13 -5.08
CA PRO A 200 5.52 -14.31 -4.70
C PRO A 200 6.40 -13.12 -5.08
N TYR A 201 7.54 -13.00 -4.42
CA TYR A 201 8.56 -12.03 -4.81
C TYR A 201 9.06 -12.32 -6.23
N ILE A 202 9.11 -11.29 -7.06
CA ILE A 202 9.71 -11.34 -8.41
C ILE A 202 10.78 -10.24 -8.46
N GLN A 203 12.00 -10.64 -8.76
CA GLN A 203 13.13 -9.71 -8.81
C GLN A 203 12.87 -8.59 -9.82
N ASN A 204 13.30 -7.38 -9.48
CA ASN A 204 13.16 -6.18 -10.33
C ASN A 204 11.70 -5.79 -10.61
N THR A 205 10.78 -6.16 -9.73
CA THR A 205 9.39 -5.70 -9.82
C THR A 205 8.94 -5.10 -8.49
N CYS A 206 7.91 -4.27 -8.55
CA CYS A 206 7.04 -3.98 -7.43
C CYS A 206 5.65 -4.53 -7.75
N ILE A 207 4.85 -4.75 -6.72
CA ILE A 207 3.43 -5.09 -6.89
C ILE A 207 2.66 -3.77 -6.87
N VAL A 208 1.66 -3.66 -7.76
CA VAL A 208 0.75 -2.51 -7.78
C VAL A 208 -0.67 -3.04 -7.67
N ASN A 209 -1.46 -2.45 -6.76
CA ASN A 209 -2.86 -2.85 -6.64
C ASN A 209 -3.80 -1.64 -6.53
N VAL A 210 -5.03 -1.89 -6.93
CA VAL A 210 -6.16 -0.95 -6.85
C VAL A 210 -6.60 -0.83 -5.40
N GLY A 211 -6.83 0.41 -4.94
CA GLY A 211 -7.46 0.65 -3.65
C GLY A 211 -8.96 0.95 -3.78
N ASP A 212 -9.66 0.92 -2.66
CA ASP A 212 -11.12 1.09 -2.59
C ASP A 212 -11.58 2.42 -3.17
N LEU A 213 -10.78 3.49 -2.98
CA LEU A 213 -11.14 4.80 -3.51
C LEU A 213 -11.13 4.80 -5.04
N LEU A 214 -10.14 4.15 -5.66
CA LEU A 214 -10.09 4.04 -7.13
C LEU A 214 -11.22 3.15 -7.65
N GLN A 215 -11.54 2.05 -6.96
CA GLN A 215 -12.70 1.23 -7.31
C GLN A 215 -13.97 2.08 -7.33
N ARG A 216 -14.20 2.85 -6.25
CA ARG A 216 -15.35 3.76 -6.13
C ARG A 216 -15.33 4.81 -7.25
N TRP A 217 -14.17 5.42 -7.49
CA TRP A 217 -13.96 6.49 -8.48
C TRP A 217 -14.25 6.02 -9.91
N THR A 218 -13.99 4.72 -10.18
CA THR A 218 -14.22 4.14 -11.51
C THR A 218 -15.56 3.36 -11.60
N ASN A 219 -16.48 3.58 -10.65
CA ASN A 219 -17.79 2.89 -10.63
C ASN A 219 -17.64 1.36 -10.67
N ASP A 220 -16.64 0.80 -9.95
CA ASP A 220 -16.32 -0.63 -9.88
C ASP A 220 -15.78 -1.25 -11.19
N ILE A 221 -15.32 -0.40 -12.12
CA ILE A 221 -14.63 -0.91 -13.32
C ILE A 221 -13.30 -1.53 -12.90
N TYR A 222 -12.53 -0.84 -12.06
CA TYR A 222 -11.33 -1.40 -11.43
C TYR A 222 -11.71 -2.01 -10.09
N VAL A 223 -11.06 -3.11 -9.73
CA VAL A 223 -11.45 -3.89 -8.55
C VAL A 223 -10.40 -3.82 -7.46
N SER A 224 -10.82 -3.41 -6.27
CA SER A 224 -10.00 -3.47 -5.06
C SER A 224 -10.09 -4.89 -4.51
N THR A 225 -8.98 -5.61 -4.52
CA THR A 225 -8.95 -7.04 -4.29
C THR A 225 -8.46 -7.35 -2.87
N PRO A 226 -9.20 -8.18 -2.11
CA PRO A 226 -8.75 -8.60 -0.79
C PRO A 226 -7.40 -9.31 -0.85
N HIS A 227 -6.57 -9.02 0.15
CA HIS A 227 -5.26 -9.65 0.27
C HIS A 227 -4.89 -9.82 1.74
N ARG A 228 -3.90 -10.69 2.01
CA ARG A 228 -3.49 -11.03 3.37
C ARG A 228 -2.04 -11.49 3.40
N VAL A 229 -1.46 -11.55 4.60
CA VAL A 229 -0.14 -12.17 4.82
C VAL A 229 -0.33 -13.37 5.75
N VAL A 230 -0.04 -14.56 5.22
CA VAL A 230 -0.33 -15.82 5.90
C VAL A 230 0.71 -16.20 6.96
N ASN A 231 0.33 -17.12 7.83
CA ASN A 231 1.15 -17.62 8.95
C ASN A 231 2.06 -18.80 8.59
N GLU A 232 2.04 -19.30 7.36
CA GLU A 232 2.76 -20.50 6.95
C GLU A 232 4.29 -20.41 7.12
N HIS A 233 4.82 -19.20 7.19
CA HIS A 233 6.25 -18.94 7.28
C HIS A 233 6.62 -18.14 8.54
N LEU A 234 5.98 -18.46 9.67
CA LEU A 234 6.19 -17.73 10.94
C LEU A 234 7.65 -17.73 11.43
N ASN A 235 8.41 -18.77 11.10
CA ASN A 235 9.81 -18.88 11.51
C ASN A 235 10.77 -17.94 10.76
N ILE A 236 10.28 -17.18 9.78
CA ILE A 236 11.11 -16.28 8.95
C ILE A 236 10.63 -14.85 9.13
N SER A 237 11.56 -13.93 9.41
CA SER A 237 11.29 -12.49 9.43
C SER A 237 11.05 -12.00 8.01
N ARG A 238 10.05 -11.13 7.79
CA ARG A 238 9.68 -10.61 6.47
C ARG A 238 9.55 -9.09 6.53
N TYR A 239 9.97 -8.40 5.48
CA TYR A 239 9.84 -6.95 5.36
C TYR A 239 9.05 -6.59 4.10
N SER A 240 8.21 -5.57 4.20
CA SER A 240 7.54 -5.01 3.03
C SER A 240 7.36 -3.50 3.19
N PHE A 241 7.21 -2.81 2.05
CA PHE A 241 7.24 -1.36 1.95
C PHE A 241 6.09 -0.90 1.08
N PRO A 242 4.87 -0.85 1.62
CA PRO A 242 3.75 -0.30 0.85
C PRO A 242 3.79 1.22 0.80
N TYR A 243 3.42 1.77 -0.34
CA TYR A 243 3.23 3.19 -0.57
C TYR A 243 1.77 3.39 -0.98
N PHE A 244 0.99 3.91 -0.06
CA PHE A 244 -0.45 4.11 -0.24
C PHE A 244 -0.66 5.47 -0.89
N VAL A 245 -0.89 5.48 -2.20
CA VAL A 245 -1.10 6.70 -2.98
C VAL A 245 -2.54 7.17 -2.77
N HIS A 246 -2.69 8.39 -2.29
CA HIS A 246 -3.99 8.95 -1.96
C HIS A 246 -4.11 10.37 -2.56
N PRO A 247 -5.31 10.78 -3.02
CA PRO A 247 -5.47 12.15 -3.51
C PRO A 247 -5.27 13.17 -2.40
N ARG A 248 -5.08 14.43 -2.80
CA ARG A 248 -5.03 15.52 -1.82
C ARG A 248 -6.33 15.58 -1.01
N ASP A 249 -6.23 16.11 0.17
CA ASP A 249 -7.32 16.18 1.15
C ASP A 249 -8.54 16.94 0.62
N ASP A 250 -8.33 17.93 -0.28
CA ASP A 250 -9.39 18.77 -0.85
C ASP A 250 -10.13 18.12 -2.05
N VAL A 251 -9.67 16.96 -2.51
CA VAL A 251 -10.26 16.32 -3.71
C VAL A 251 -11.61 15.69 -3.36
N GLN A 252 -12.60 15.99 -4.21
CA GLN A 252 -13.90 15.32 -4.17
C GLN A 252 -13.86 14.15 -5.16
N VAL A 253 -14.34 13.00 -4.70
CA VAL A 253 -14.34 11.74 -5.45
C VAL A 253 -15.72 11.59 -6.10
N ASP A 254 -15.80 12.06 -7.34
CA ASP A 254 -16.95 11.88 -8.23
C ASP A 254 -16.61 10.80 -9.24
N SER A 255 -17.60 10.27 -9.95
CA SER A 255 -17.34 9.25 -10.95
C SER A 255 -16.39 9.76 -12.06
N LEU A 256 -15.33 9.01 -12.33
CA LEU A 256 -14.40 9.25 -13.45
C LEU A 256 -15.00 8.77 -14.79
N VAL A 257 -15.91 7.81 -14.73
CA VAL A 257 -16.42 7.12 -15.92
C VAL A 257 -17.92 6.83 -15.78
N GLY A 258 -18.65 7.03 -16.85
CA GLY A 258 -20.09 6.70 -16.90
C GLY A 258 -20.94 7.53 -15.94
N ASN A 259 -22.15 7.10 -15.68
CA ASN A 259 -23.09 7.74 -14.76
C ASN A 259 -22.69 7.44 -13.31
N GLN A 260 -22.75 8.44 -12.47
CA GLN A 260 -22.32 8.35 -11.07
C GLN A 260 -23.12 7.28 -10.31
N LYS A 261 -22.40 6.26 -9.79
CA LYS A 261 -22.98 5.16 -9.02
C LYS A 261 -23.01 5.48 -7.52
N TYR A 262 -22.02 6.20 -7.02
CA TYR A 262 -21.83 6.49 -5.60
C TYR A 262 -21.97 7.97 -5.32
N GLU A 263 -22.45 8.33 -4.14
CA GLU A 263 -22.45 9.72 -3.69
C GLU A 263 -21.03 10.28 -3.64
N THR A 264 -20.87 11.54 -3.98
CA THR A 264 -19.59 12.26 -3.86
C THR A 264 -19.10 12.20 -2.41
N ILE A 265 -17.81 11.95 -2.23
CA ILE A 265 -17.19 11.92 -0.90
C ILE A 265 -15.82 12.62 -0.96
N GLY A 266 -15.47 13.31 0.12
CA GLY A 266 -14.13 13.90 0.24
C GLY A 266 -13.05 12.80 0.40
N ALA A 267 -11.93 12.95 -0.32
CA ALA A 267 -10.85 11.94 -0.24
C ALA A 267 -10.35 11.76 1.20
N LYS A 268 -10.11 12.86 1.92
CA LYS A 268 -9.66 12.80 3.34
C LYS A 268 -10.72 12.17 4.23
N GLU A 269 -11.98 12.55 4.04
CA GLU A 269 -13.10 12.02 4.82
C GLU A 269 -13.18 10.50 4.69
N TYR A 270 -13.06 9.99 3.46
CA TYR A 270 -13.08 8.55 3.19
C TYR A 270 -11.90 7.84 3.89
N LEU A 271 -10.69 8.38 3.77
CA LEU A 271 -9.50 7.78 4.36
C LEU A 271 -9.61 7.70 5.89
N VAL A 272 -10.01 8.78 6.54
CA VAL A 272 -10.14 8.81 8.02
C VAL A 272 -11.22 7.82 8.47
N TRP A 273 -12.34 7.77 7.74
CA TRP A 273 -13.41 6.81 8.03
C TRP A 273 -12.88 5.36 7.97
N ARG A 274 -12.09 5.02 6.93
CA ARG A 274 -11.52 3.66 6.79
C ARG A 274 -10.49 3.36 7.89
N LEU A 275 -9.59 4.30 8.17
CA LEU A 275 -8.56 4.11 9.20
C LEU A 275 -9.18 3.85 10.57
N ASN A 276 -10.24 4.56 10.91
CA ASN A 276 -10.94 4.40 12.21
C ASN A 276 -11.60 3.02 12.37
N GLN A 277 -11.67 2.21 11.31
CA GLN A 277 -12.19 0.84 11.40
C GLN A 277 -11.07 -0.19 11.66
N SER A 278 -9.79 0.20 11.50
CA SER A 278 -8.63 -0.69 11.68
C SER A 278 -7.97 -0.55 13.05
N TYR A 279 -8.35 0.46 13.83
CA TYR A 279 -7.80 0.77 15.17
C TYR A 279 -8.94 0.88 16.23
#